data_4c3cc00cfda5af5fa26afa1c52c3351f
#
_entry.id   4c3cc00cfda5af5fa26afa1c52c3351f
#
_cell.length_a   1.000
_cell.length_b   1.000
_cell.length_c   1.000
_cell.angle_alpha   90.00
_cell.angle_beta   90.00
_cell.angle_gamma   90.00
#
_symmetry.space_group_name_H-M   'P 1'
#
loop_
_entity.id
_entity.type
_entity.pdbx_description
1 polymer ?
#
loop_
_entity_poly.entity_id
_entity_poly.type
_entity_poly.pdbx_seq_one_letter_code
_entity_poly.pdbx_strand_id
1 'polypeptide(L)'
;MFFIRIKVFICFLLLLSGCEFSKYQSTNLKYTHNINIETPINKYDVLLKKHLDRLFNNQPKKDTNFILKSNISFTSNETLSVSGLNVLQSTKGTVQFSLIDSKSGKILRSGSIVTFPALSSSSSSLYTNDVSLQHIKERLILTSAKKLYLKIKI
;
A
#
# COMPACT_ATOMS: atom_id res chain seq x y z
N MET A 1 -4.09 52.32 28.61
CA MET A 1 -4.75 50.98 28.57
C MET A 1 -5.29 50.59 27.21
N PHE A 2 -5.74 51.51 26.40
CA PHE A 2 -6.33 51.22 25.06
C PHE A 2 -5.32 50.60 24.06
N PHE A 3 -4.09 51.09 24.01
CA PHE A 3 -3.06 50.60 23.08
C PHE A 3 -2.58 49.17 23.33
N ILE A 4 -2.65 48.69 24.57
CA ILE A 4 -2.24 47.32 24.91
C ILE A 4 -3.30 46.31 24.39
N ARG A 5 -4.56 46.67 24.46
CA ARG A 5 -5.66 45.80 23.95
C ARG A 5 -5.62 45.65 22.43
N ILE A 6 -5.27 46.72 21.71
CA ILE A 6 -5.12 46.67 20.25
C ILE A 6 -3.95 45.78 19.84
N LYS A 7 -2.81 45.84 20.52
CA LYS A 7 -1.65 44.99 20.23
C LYS A 7 -1.95 43.51 20.46
N VAL A 8 -2.66 43.17 21.53
CA VAL A 8 -3.08 41.79 21.82
C VAL A 8 -4.04 41.27 20.78
N PHE A 9 -4.97 42.11 20.32
CA PHE A 9 -5.94 41.74 19.28
C PHE A 9 -5.27 41.50 17.91
N ILE A 10 -4.28 42.31 17.54
CA ILE A 10 -3.51 42.13 16.30
C ILE A 10 -2.65 40.86 16.39
N CYS A 11 -2.05 40.56 17.53
CA CYS A 11 -1.27 39.33 17.73
C CYS A 11 -2.16 38.06 17.65
N PHE A 12 -3.40 38.14 18.16
CA PHE A 12 -4.37 37.06 18.06
C PHE A 12 -4.86 36.84 16.63
N LEU A 13 -5.03 37.90 15.86
CA LEU A 13 -5.40 37.83 14.43
C LEU A 13 -4.28 37.20 13.57
N LEU A 14 -3.01 37.47 13.90
CA LEU A 14 -1.85 36.87 13.21
C LEU A 14 -1.70 35.37 13.54
N LEU A 15 -2.13 34.93 14.71
CA LEU A 15 -2.11 33.50 15.06
C LEU A 15 -3.23 32.71 14.36
N LEU A 16 -4.33 33.35 13.99
CA LEU A 16 -5.41 32.72 13.22
C LEU A 16 -5.11 32.57 11.73
N SER A 17 -4.23 33.38 11.18
CA SER A 17 -3.83 33.29 9.75
C SER A 17 -2.80 32.17 9.46
N GLY A 18 -2.24 31.53 10.51
CA GLY A 18 -1.24 30.46 10.38
C GLY A 18 -1.79 29.06 10.10
N CYS A 19 -3.11 28.88 10.13
CA CYS A 19 -3.75 27.63 9.67
C CYS A 19 -4.11 27.73 8.19
N GLU A 20 -3.15 27.94 7.31
CA GLU A 20 -3.25 27.36 5.98
C GLU A 20 -3.19 25.84 6.14
N PHE A 21 -4.35 25.27 6.37
CA PHE A 21 -4.62 23.90 6.03
C PHE A 21 -4.26 23.80 4.55
N SER A 22 -3.01 23.43 4.29
CA SER A 22 -2.57 23.05 2.96
C SER A 22 -3.66 22.13 2.44
N LYS A 23 -4.53 22.67 1.58
CA LYS A 23 -5.42 21.87 0.77
C LYS A 23 -4.50 20.93 0.05
N TYR A 24 -4.39 19.73 0.58
CA TYR A 24 -3.85 18.58 -0.13
C TYR A 24 -4.81 18.43 -1.30
N GLN A 25 -4.60 19.26 -2.30
CA GLN A 25 -5.25 19.12 -3.58
C GLN A 25 -4.85 17.74 -4.06
N SER A 26 -5.77 16.81 -3.94
CA SER A 26 -5.69 15.51 -4.61
C SER A 26 -5.76 15.76 -6.11
N THR A 27 -4.71 16.38 -6.64
CA THR A 27 -4.57 16.78 -8.05
C THR A 27 -4.31 15.57 -8.95
N ASN A 28 -4.49 14.34 -8.49
CA ASN A 28 -4.13 13.17 -9.30
C ASN A 28 -5.15 12.03 -9.27
N LEU A 29 -6.44 12.35 -9.35
CA LEU A 29 -7.46 11.39 -9.79
C LEU A 29 -7.26 10.90 -11.24
N LYS A 30 -6.20 11.38 -11.92
CA LYS A 30 -5.98 11.14 -13.34
C LYS A 30 -5.68 9.68 -13.70
N TYR A 31 -5.18 8.89 -12.73
CA TYR A 31 -4.75 7.51 -12.96
C TYR A 31 -5.69 6.43 -12.38
N THR A 32 -6.78 6.80 -11.71
CA THR A 32 -7.66 5.82 -11.06
C THR A 32 -8.70 5.21 -11.99
N HIS A 33 -8.91 5.80 -13.17
CA HIS A 33 -9.86 5.31 -14.15
C HIS A 33 -9.10 4.70 -15.34
N ASN A 34 -9.53 3.51 -15.78
CA ASN A 34 -9.02 2.81 -16.98
C ASN A 34 -7.61 2.21 -16.84
N ILE A 35 -7.32 1.58 -15.68
CA ILE A 35 -6.10 0.79 -15.47
C ILE A 35 -6.40 -0.68 -15.79
N ASN A 36 -5.62 -1.30 -16.66
CA ASN A 36 -5.57 -2.73 -16.83
C ASN A 36 -4.50 -3.31 -15.90
N ILE A 37 -4.87 -4.32 -15.09
CA ILE A 37 -3.95 -4.94 -14.13
C ILE A 37 -3.44 -6.26 -14.69
N GLU A 38 -2.14 -6.34 -14.89
CA GLU A 38 -1.43 -7.52 -15.34
C GLU A 38 -0.56 -8.07 -14.20
N THR A 39 -0.75 -9.35 -13.91
CA THR A 39 0.03 -10.09 -12.91
C THR A 39 0.43 -11.45 -13.47
N PRO A 40 1.54 -12.04 -13.02
CA PRO A 40 1.88 -13.42 -13.33
C PRO A 40 0.77 -14.39 -12.91
N ILE A 41 0.71 -15.56 -13.56
CA ILE A 41 -0.30 -16.58 -13.29
C ILE A 41 0.20 -17.47 -12.14
N ASN A 42 0.16 -16.96 -10.92
CA ASN A 42 0.36 -17.77 -9.73
C ASN A 42 -0.69 -17.43 -8.66
N LYS A 43 -0.86 -18.30 -7.67
CA LYS A 43 -1.89 -18.20 -6.63
C LYS A 43 -1.93 -16.81 -5.95
N TYR A 44 -0.79 -16.27 -5.59
CA TYR A 44 -0.68 -15.05 -4.82
C TYR A 44 -0.83 -13.78 -5.68
N ASP A 45 -0.31 -13.82 -6.90
CA ASP A 45 -0.45 -12.71 -7.84
C ASP A 45 -1.89 -12.59 -8.35
N VAL A 46 -2.58 -13.71 -8.57
CA VAL A 46 -4.02 -13.72 -8.90
C VAL A 46 -4.83 -13.11 -7.74
N LEU A 47 -4.48 -13.41 -6.49
CA LEU A 47 -5.13 -12.82 -5.33
C LEU A 47 -4.81 -11.32 -5.21
N LEU A 48 -3.57 -10.92 -5.47
CA LEU A 48 -3.17 -9.50 -5.53
C LEU A 48 -3.99 -8.76 -6.59
N LYS A 49 -4.08 -9.31 -7.80
CA LYS A 49 -4.90 -8.76 -8.89
C LYS A 49 -6.34 -8.56 -8.46
N LYS A 50 -6.96 -9.59 -7.87
CA LYS A 50 -8.34 -9.52 -7.38
C LYS A 50 -8.57 -8.38 -6.38
N HIS A 51 -7.63 -8.14 -5.48
CA HIS A 51 -7.71 -7.02 -4.54
C HIS A 51 -7.49 -5.66 -5.22
N LEU A 52 -6.55 -5.57 -6.15
CA LEU A 52 -6.30 -4.36 -6.93
C LEU A 52 -7.51 -4.01 -7.82
N ASP A 53 -8.10 -4.99 -8.50
CA ASP A 53 -9.31 -4.80 -9.32
C ASP A 53 -10.46 -4.20 -8.49
N ARG A 54 -10.65 -4.68 -7.27
CA ARG A 54 -11.65 -4.13 -6.34
C ARG A 54 -11.34 -2.69 -5.92
N LEU A 55 -10.07 -2.39 -5.64
CA LEU A 55 -9.65 -1.06 -5.18
C LEU A 55 -9.72 -0.03 -6.30
N PHE A 56 -9.38 -0.41 -7.52
CA PHE A 56 -9.46 0.47 -8.69
C PHE A 56 -10.87 0.52 -9.31
N ASN A 57 -11.81 -0.28 -8.76
CA ASN A 57 -13.17 -0.40 -9.30
C ASN A 57 -13.15 -0.65 -10.82
N ASN A 58 -12.25 -1.53 -11.25
CA ASN A 58 -12.03 -1.85 -12.65
C ASN A 58 -13.21 -2.65 -13.20
N GLN A 59 -14.18 -1.96 -13.71
CA GLN A 59 -15.07 -2.54 -14.69
C GLN A 59 -14.32 -2.63 -16.03
N PRO A 60 -14.50 -3.72 -16.81
CA PRO A 60 -13.88 -3.83 -18.12
C PRO A 60 -14.37 -2.68 -19.00
N LYS A 61 -13.56 -1.63 -19.11
CA LYS A 61 -13.81 -0.51 -19.98
C LYS A 61 -13.02 -0.69 -21.27
N LYS A 62 -13.67 -0.37 -22.39
CA LYS A 62 -13.16 -0.56 -23.75
C LYS A 62 -11.86 0.18 -24.06
N ASP A 63 -11.53 1.22 -23.29
CA ASP A 63 -10.34 2.06 -23.50
C ASP A 63 -9.49 2.09 -22.23
N THR A 64 -8.55 1.16 -22.11
CA THR A 64 -7.56 1.18 -21.03
C THR A 64 -6.40 2.10 -21.41
N ASN A 65 -6.24 3.18 -20.63
CA ASN A 65 -5.15 4.14 -20.87
C ASN A 65 -3.84 3.76 -20.18
N PHE A 66 -3.92 2.89 -19.16
CA PHE A 66 -2.77 2.52 -18.35
C PHE A 66 -2.73 1.01 -18.10
N ILE A 67 -1.52 0.46 -18.03
CA ILE A 67 -1.25 -0.93 -17.68
C ILE A 67 -0.45 -0.93 -16.37
N LEU A 68 -0.99 -1.55 -15.33
CA LEU A 68 -0.32 -1.79 -14.07
C LEU A 68 0.23 -3.21 -14.06
N LYS A 69 1.52 -3.37 -14.27
CA LYS A 69 2.21 -4.65 -14.08
C LYS A 69 2.64 -4.77 -12.64
N SER A 70 2.30 -5.87 -11.98
CA SER A 70 2.71 -6.10 -10.59
C SER A 70 2.91 -7.58 -10.31
N ASN A 71 3.86 -7.89 -9.44
CA ASN A 71 4.10 -9.22 -8.90
C ASN A 71 4.41 -9.15 -7.41
N ILE A 72 4.06 -10.20 -6.67
CA ILE A 72 4.34 -10.30 -5.24
C ILE A 72 5.27 -11.48 -4.95
N SER A 73 6.26 -11.25 -4.11
CA SER A 73 7.14 -12.27 -3.56
C SER A 73 7.13 -12.24 -2.03
N PHE A 74 7.40 -13.39 -1.42
CA PHE A 74 7.49 -13.52 0.02
C PHE A 74 8.88 -13.99 0.42
N THR A 75 9.41 -13.42 1.48
CA THR A 75 10.65 -13.85 2.12
C THR A 75 10.36 -14.12 3.56
N SER A 76 10.66 -15.35 4.02
CA SER A 76 10.50 -15.74 5.41
C SER A 76 11.88 -15.88 6.04
N ASN A 77 12.08 -15.26 7.21
CA ASN A 77 13.26 -15.40 8.02
C ASN A 77 12.85 -16.11 9.31
N GLU A 78 13.61 -17.10 9.68
CA GLU A 78 13.46 -17.81 10.96
C GLU A 78 14.50 -17.29 11.94
N THR A 79 14.06 -16.91 13.12
CA THR A 79 14.92 -16.52 14.23
C THR A 79 14.58 -17.36 15.44
N LEU A 80 15.58 -17.85 16.14
CA LEU A 80 15.38 -18.51 17.43
C LEU A 80 14.95 -17.47 18.47
N SER A 81 14.00 -17.83 19.32
CA SER A 81 13.66 -16.99 20.47
C SER A 81 14.86 -16.93 21.43
N VAL A 82 14.91 -15.88 22.25
CA VAL A 82 15.96 -15.68 23.26
C VAL A 82 16.08 -16.92 24.23
N SER A 83 14.97 -17.63 24.41
CA SER A 83 14.93 -18.87 25.22
C SER A 83 15.38 -20.11 24.44
N GLY A 84 15.62 -20.02 23.13
CA GLY A 84 15.99 -21.18 22.29
C GLY A 84 14.90 -22.22 22.07
N LEU A 85 13.73 -22.05 22.70
CA LEU A 85 12.64 -23.03 22.70
C LEU A 85 11.62 -22.82 21.58
N ASN A 86 11.57 -21.63 20.96
CA ASN A 86 10.61 -21.31 19.92
C ASN A 86 11.30 -20.68 18.70
N VAL A 87 10.88 -21.10 17.51
CA VAL A 87 11.28 -20.47 16.26
C VAL A 87 10.30 -19.34 15.95
N LEU A 88 10.80 -18.12 15.91
CA LEU A 88 10.02 -16.97 15.46
C LEU A 88 10.16 -16.84 13.95
N GLN A 89 9.09 -17.02 13.24
CA GLN A 89 9.05 -16.85 11.78
C GLN A 89 8.50 -15.48 11.41
N SER A 90 9.33 -14.70 10.74
CA SER A 90 8.94 -13.39 10.19
C SER A 90 8.83 -13.48 8.69
N THR A 91 7.63 -13.31 8.16
CA THR A 91 7.39 -13.31 6.71
C THR A 91 7.11 -11.90 6.24
N LYS A 92 7.87 -11.39 5.26
CA LYS A 92 7.62 -10.12 4.59
C LYS A 92 7.11 -10.34 3.17
N GLY A 93 6.18 -9.49 2.73
CA GLY A 93 5.72 -9.44 1.34
C GLY A 93 6.36 -8.26 0.61
N THR A 94 6.86 -8.49 -0.60
CA THR A 94 7.39 -7.45 -1.46
C THR A 94 6.63 -7.44 -2.77
N VAL A 95 5.97 -6.32 -3.09
CA VAL A 95 5.32 -6.11 -4.39
C VAL A 95 6.21 -5.22 -5.23
N GLN A 96 6.60 -5.72 -6.39
CA GLN A 96 7.20 -4.91 -7.46
C GLN A 96 6.10 -4.47 -8.41
N PHE A 97 6.18 -3.23 -8.89
CA PHE A 97 5.17 -2.72 -9.80
C PHE A 97 5.75 -1.75 -10.83
N SER A 98 5.09 -1.67 -11.97
CA SER A 98 5.30 -0.63 -12.99
C SER A 98 3.97 -0.21 -13.59
N LEU A 99 3.74 1.11 -13.65
CA LEU A 99 2.61 1.74 -14.31
C LEU A 99 3.07 2.24 -15.66
N ILE A 100 2.43 1.76 -16.72
CA ILE A 100 2.82 1.98 -18.10
C ILE A 100 1.66 2.68 -18.82
N ASP A 101 1.97 3.69 -19.61
CA ASP A 101 1.01 4.29 -20.54
C ASP A 101 0.77 3.30 -21.70
N SER A 102 -0.48 2.89 -21.88
CA SER A 102 -0.85 1.89 -22.90
C SER A 102 -0.59 2.36 -24.33
N LYS A 103 -0.63 3.68 -24.58
CA LYS A 103 -0.46 4.25 -25.93
C LYS A 103 0.98 4.44 -26.31
N SER A 104 1.79 4.96 -25.39
CA SER A 104 3.20 5.28 -25.65
C SER A 104 4.17 4.17 -25.22
N GLY A 105 3.71 3.20 -24.43
CA GLY A 105 4.58 2.19 -23.82
C GLY A 105 5.54 2.74 -22.76
N LYS A 106 5.44 4.02 -22.42
CA LYS A 106 6.34 4.69 -21.48
C LYS A 106 6.01 4.29 -20.04
N ILE A 107 7.03 3.95 -19.26
CA ILE A 107 6.88 3.73 -17.83
C ILE A 107 6.68 5.09 -17.15
N LEU A 108 5.53 5.28 -16.54
CA LEU A 108 5.17 6.49 -15.81
C LEU A 108 5.65 6.45 -14.36
N ARG A 109 5.56 5.27 -13.75
CA ARG A 109 5.95 5.04 -12.36
C ARG A 109 6.35 3.59 -12.16
N SER A 110 7.40 3.34 -11.40
CA SER A 110 7.82 2.00 -11.01
C SER A 110 8.37 2.01 -9.59
N GLY A 111 8.47 0.84 -8.97
CA GLY A 111 9.06 0.71 -7.66
C GLY A 111 8.69 -0.58 -6.95
N SER A 112 9.02 -0.61 -5.66
CA SER A 112 8.68 -1.72 -4.78
C SER A 112 7.98 -1.22 -3.52
N ILE A 113 7.17 -2.11 -2.93
CA ILE A 113 6.48 -1.91 -1.66
C ILE A 113 6.76 -3.11 -0.78
N VAL A 114 7.34 -2.86 0.38
CA VAL A 114 7.57 -3.90 1.38
C VAL A 114 6.48 -3.81 2.44
N THR A 115 5.94 -4.96 2.81
CA THR A 115 4.90 -5.10 3.84
C THR A 115 5.32 -6.16 4.83
N PHE A 116 5.23 -5.82 6.11
CA PHE A 116 5.51 -6.71 7.23
C PHE A 116 4.21 -7.14 7.88
N PRO A 117 4.11 -8.37 8.40
CA PRO A 117 2.97 -8.79 9.20
C PRO A 117 2.95 -8.00 10.52
N ALA A 118 1.76 -7.80 11.06
CA ALA A 118 1.66 -7.53 12.48
C ALA A 118 2.21 -8.78 13.22
N LEU A 119 3.01 -8.56 14.25
CA LEU A 119 3.61 -9.64 15.06
C LEU A 119 2.53 -10.65 15.45
N SER A 120 2.72 -11.88 15.07
CA SER A 120 1.89 -13.01 15.48
C SER A 120 2.74 -14.00 16.27
N SER A 121 2.22 -14.46 17.41
CA SER A 121 2.82 -15.58 18.16
C SER A 121 2.71 -16.85 17.32
N SER A 122 3.80 -17.58 17.16
CA SER A 122 3.81 -18.90 16.52
C SER A 122 3.21 -19.94 17.47
N SER A 123 2.30 -20.79 16.96
CA SER A 123 1.86 -21.98 17.67
C SER A 123 2.83 -23.14 17.42
N SER A 124 2.97 -24.05 18.39
CA SER A 124 3.93 -25.15 18.35
C SER A 124 3.57 -26.36 17.48
N SER A 125 2.45 -26.29 16.74
CA SER A 125 1.98 -27.37 15.86
C SER A 125 2.34 -27.12 14.40
N LEU A 126 2.98 -28.08 13.73
CA LEU A 126 3.37 -27.98 12.30
C LEU A 126 2.17 -27.68 11.39
N TYR A 127 1.03 -28.32 11.62
CA TYR A 127 -0.18 -28.10 10.84
C TYR A 127 -0.75 -26.69 11.01
N THR A 128 -0.75 -26.20 12.23
CA THR A 128 -1.17 -24.81 12.54
C THR A 128 -0.20 -23.77 11.95
N ASN A 129 1.07 -24.11 11.80
CA ASN A 129 2.06 -23.23 11.18
C ASN A 129 1.78 -23.01 9.68
N ASP A 130 1.47 -24.05 8.92
CA ASP A 130 1.20 -23.93 7.49
C ASP A 130 -0.08 -23.11 7.20
N VAL A 131 -1.15 -23.39 7.93
CA VAL A 131 -2.40 -22.63 7.85
C VAL A 131 -2.17 -21.16 8.26
N SER A 132 -1.42 -20.94 9.34
CA SER A 132 -1.07 -19.62 9.84
C SER A 132 -0.25 -18.84 8.81
N LEU A 133 0.75 -19.47 8.17
CA LEU A 133 1.57 -18.86 7.13
C LEU A 133 0.75 -18.46 5.91
N GLN A 134 -0.21 -19.30 5.51
CA GLN A 134 -1.10 -18.95 4.40
C GLN A 134 -1.93 -17.72 4.74
N HIS A 135 -2.54 -17.66 5.91
CA HIS A 135 -3.30 -16.48 6.35
C HIS A 135 -2.42 -15.23 6.47
N ILE A 136 -1.18 -15.37 6.97
CA ILE A 136 -0.23 -14.23 6.99
C ILE A 136 0.02 -13.73 5.59
N LYS A 137 0.31 -14.61 4.61
CA LYS A 137 0.53 -14.22 3.22
C LYS A 137 -0.70 -13.53 2.61
N GLU A 138 -1.91 -14.03 2.85
CA GLU A 138 -3.15 -13.40 2.37
C GLU A 138 -3.35 -12.00 2.95
N ARG A 139 -3.10 -11.81 4.23
CA ARG A 139 -3.15 -10.49 4.89
C ARG A 139 -2.08 -9.53 4.35
N LEU A 140 -0.87 -10.03 4.07
CA LEU A 140 0.20 -9.26 3.45
C LEU A 140 -0.20 -8.81 2.04
N ILE A 141 -0.82 -9.68 1.23
CA ILE A 141 -1.33 -9.34 -0.10
C ILE A 141 -2.37 -8.21 -0.02
N LEU A 142 -3.34 -8.34 0.87
CA LEU A 142 -4.38 -7.33 1.05
C LEU A 142 -3.78 -5.97 1.45
N THR A 143 -2.83 -5.98 2.39
CA THR A 143 -2.16 -4.76 2.86
C THR A 143 -1.28 -4.15 1.78
N SER A 144 -0.57 -4.99 1.01
CA SER A 144 0.26 -4.56 -0.11
C SER A 144 -0.58 -3.96 -1.24
N ALA A 145 -1.74 -4.56 -1.56
CA ALA A 145 -2.66 -4.01 -2.54
C ALA A 145 -3.16 -2.61 -2.14
N LYS A 146 -3.53 -2.42 -0.86
CA LYS A 146 -3.94 -1.10 -0.35
C LYS A 146 -2.80 -0.07 -0.43
N LYS A 147 -1.59 -0.43 -0.05
CA LYS A 147 -0.41 0.45 -0.14
C LYS A 147 -0.10 0.80 -1.60
N LEU A 148 -0.17 -0.18 -2.51
CA LEU A 148 0.06 0.05 -3.94
C LEU A 148 -1.00 0.98 -4.53
N TYR A 149 -2.27 0.75 -4.21
CA TYR A 149 -3.36 1.63 -4.62
C TYR A 149 -3.12 3.07 -4.18
N LEU A 150 -2.80 3.29 -2.91
CA LEU A 150 -2.50 4.63 -2.39
C LEU A 150 -1.29 5.26 -3.11
N LYS A 151 -0.23 4.48 -3.33
CA LYS A 151 0.99 4.96 -3.99
C LYS A 151 0.75 5.37 -5.45
N ILE A 152 -0.19 4.73 -6.14
CA ILE A 152 -0.55 5.07 -7.53
C ILE A 152 -1.51 6.25 -7.57
N LYS A 153 -2.41 6.37 -6.59
CA LYS A 153 -3.42 7.43 -6.53
C LYS A 153 -2.83 8.82 -6.27
N ILE A 154 -1.70 8.88 -5.56
CA ILE A 154 -0.98 10.12 -5.25
C ILE A 154 -0.04 10.49 -6.42
#